data_58c2d48bb13118e40b84c3dc69dfeba9
#
_entry.id   58c2d48bb13118e40b84c3dc69dfeba9
#
_cell.length_a   1.000
_cell.length_b   1.000
_cell.length_c   1.000
_cell.angle_alpha   90.00
_cell.angle_beta   90.00
_cell.angle_gamma   90.00
#
_symmetry.space_group_name_H-M   'P 1'
#
loop_
_entity.id
_entity.type
_entity.pdbx_description
1 polymer ?
#
loop_
_entity_poly.entity_id
_entity_poly.type
_entity_poly.pdbx_seq_one_letter_code
_entity_poly.pdbx_strand_id
1 'polypeptide(L)'
;MTADSVRDAIGAYSLVKLPNPEPKCKMRLQGDVTPLTERLWKIALDDAEHNLVTSESGTVYFGAGSQYGLRIYERDIAVSGVLGLNRFYPDIMLSSLKLAREIRKELGYKVSAPHVVKEIDAPWEVIAQIDKEIMAKYRTNSYTRRTDDVAWLWAVDDLFTLHPKLADWKWLIENGELFFKVFYAPWFDKDDGLYRGQALFHDIQSSAYPKGMTIADCVLLKSLSTNCLYYRGLQAMVKACEKSGRPAKEKQQWLDRAAALKVAIQKEFTKPDGTLAYYKDRHGKLMLNRSGHATAFAVIFGIVEGDAAKAAYAGFPTPDNGIPLFFPFIADTDGSEWHNHASWPFCDTFFLWGKSIADGIDYTDYNAALLARSVGTAIKPKKAKADQAEADAFGSFHEYITLPDGLISGSGRQLWSAAAYLNVCIRAGLVV
;
A
#
# COMPACT_ATOMS: atom_id res chain seq x y z
N MET A 1 -24.12 0.35 -8.40
CA MET A 1 -24.81 -0.04 -7.18
C MET A 1 -24.72 1.08 -6.17
N THR A 2 -25.74 1.28 -5.37
CA THR A 2 -25.70 2.24 -4.27
C THR A 2 -25.07 1.57 -3.03
N ALA A 3 -24.53 2.34 -2.10
CA ALA A 3 -24.05 1.83 -0.82
C ALA A 3 -25.11 0.96 -0.11
N ASP A 4 -26.39 1.30 -0.28
CA ASP A 4 -27.51 0.58 0.31
C ASP A 4 -27.67 -0.83 -0.26
N SER A 5 -27.51 -1.04 -1.56
CA SER A 5 -27.62 -2.38 -2.16
C SER A 5 -26.46 -3.31 -1.77
N VAL A 6 -25.27 -2.75 -1.50
CA VAL A 6 -24.15 -3.52 -0.93
C VAL A 6 -24.38 -3.81 0.55
N ARG A 7 -24.94 -2.86 1.31
CA ARG A 7 -25.36 -3.07 2.71
C ARG A 7 -26.42 -4.16 2.84
N ASP A 8 -27.42 -4.19 1.94
CA ASP A 8 -28.45 -5.21 1.96
C ASP A 8 -27.90 -6.61 1.66
N ALA A 9 -26.97 -6.71 0.72
CA ALA A 9 -26.30 -7.96 0.43
C ALA A 9 -25.46 -8.47 1.62
N ILE A 10 -24.87 -7.57 2.42
CA ILE A 10 -24.09 -7.89 3.62
C ILE A 10 -25.01 -8.09 4.84
N GLY A 11 -26.07 -7.31 4.96
CA GLY A 11 -27.06 -7.41 6.06
C GLY A 11 -27.80 -8.74 6.11
N ALA A 12 -27.87 -9.46 4.98
CA ALA A 12 -28.36 -10.84 4.94
C ALA A 12 -27.44 -11.84 5.66
N TYR A 13 -26.16 -11.47 5.93
CA TYR A 13 -25.24 -12.25 6.74
C TYR A 13 -25.36 -11.84 8.19
N SER A 14 -26.08 -12.65 8.92
CA SER A 14 -26.39 -12.33 10.33
C SER A 14 -25.12 -12.06 11.13
N LEU A 15 -25.11 -10.94 11.87
CA LEU A 15 -24.13 -10.60 12.91
C LEU A 15 -23.77 -11.77 13.83
N VAL A 16 -24.67 -12.75 13.95
CA VAL A 16 -24.49 -13.96 14.76
C VAL A 16 -23.36 -14.85 14.28
N LYS A 17 -22.99 -14.77 12.99
CA LYS A 17 -21.90 -15.59 12.43
C LYS A 17 -20.53 -14.94 12.51
N LEU A 18 -20.47 -13.60 12.70
CA LEU A 18 -19.21 -12.89 12.84
C LEU A 18 -18.61 -13.11 14.22
N PRO A 19 -17.29 -13.34 14.34
CA PRO A 19 -16.64 -13.35 15.64
C PRO A 19 -16.87 -12.02 16.37
N ASN A 20 -16.88 -12.03 17.68
CA ASN A 20 -16.99 -10.86 18.53
C ASN A 20 -15.77 -10.76 19.45
N PRO A 21 -14.61 -10.43 18.92
CA PRO A 21 -13.39 -10.37 19.71
C PRO A 21 -13.43 -9.20 20.71
N GLU A 22 -12.56 -9.28 21.72
CA GLU A 22 -12.31 -8.21 22.69
C GLU A 22 -10.85 -7.73 22.54
N PRO A 23 -10.57 -6.81 21.58
CA PRO A 23 -9.23 -6.31 21.35
C PRO A 23 -8.67 -5.59 22.59
N LYS A 24 -7.35 -5.58 22.72
CA LYS A 24 -6.64 -4.87 23.80
C LYS A 24 -6.76 -3.36 23.65
N CYS A 25 -6.78 -2.87 22.40
CA CYS A 25 -7.03 -1.46 22.12
C CYS A 25 -8.41 -1.06 22.63
N LYS A 26 -8.46 -0.06 23.51
CA LYS A 26 -9.69 0.40 24.19
C LYS A 26 -10.37 1.59 23.51
N MET A 27 -9.88 2.00 22.35
CA MET A 27 -10.56 3.05 21.58
C MET A 27 -11.95 2.58 21.13
N ARG A 28 -12.91 3.48 21.20
CA ARG A 28 -14.32 3.23 20.88
C ARG A 28 -14.75 4.10 19.72
N LEU A 29 -15.67 3.59 18.94
CA LEU A 29 -16.38 4.38 17.95
C LEU A 29 -17.37 5.32 18.66
N GLN A 30 -17.63 6.46 18.04
CA GLN A 30 -18.58 7.49 18.50
C GLN A 30 -19.56 7.82 17.37
N GLY A 31 -20.73 8.39 17.73
CA GLY A 31 -21.76 8.76 16.76
C GLY A 31 -22.70 7.61 16.39
N ASP A 32 -23.28 7.68 15.21
CA ASP A 32 -24.22 6.66 14.70
C ASP A 32 -23.48 5.40 14.23
N VAL A 33 -23.18 4.53 15.19
CA VAL A 33 -22.48 3.27 14.97
C VAL A 33 -23.49 2.12 14.90
N THR A 34 -23.57 1.45 13.76
CA THR A 34 -24.39 0.24 13.65
C THR A 34 -23.70 -0.94 14.36
N PRO A 35 -24.47 -1.96 14.82
CA PRO A 35 -23.88 -3.17 15.39
C PRO A 35 -22.89 -3.87 14.45
N LEU A 36 -23.08 -3.80 13.13
CA LEU A 36 -22.14 -4.35 12.15
C LEU A 36 -20.85 -3.53 12.10
N THR A 37 -20.95 -2.21 12.09
CA THR A 37 -19.78 -1.31 12.10
C THR A 37 -18.93 -1.56 13.35
N GLU A 38 -19.55 -1.66 14.52
CA GLU A 38 -18.84 -1.97 15.77
C GLU A 38 -18.17 -3.35 15.72
N ARG A 39 -18.85 -4.35 15.17
CA ARG A 39 -18.31 -5.69 15.04
C ARG A 39 -17.10 -5.74 14.14
N LEU A 40 -17.16 -5.12 12.97
CA LEU A 40 -16.04 -5.05 12.02
C LEU A 40 -14.88 -4.22 12.58
N TRP A 41 -15.16 -3.17 13.34
CA TRP A 41 -14.16 -2.41 14.07
C TRP A 41 -13.38 -3.28 15.06
N LYS A 42 -14.07 -4.08 15.86
CA LYS A 42 -13.44 -5.02 16.80
C LYS A 42 -12.61 -6.07 16.07
N ILE A 43 -13.11 -6.61 14.96
CA ILE A 43 -12.37 -7.57 14.12
C ILE A 43 -11.12 -6.92 13.55
N ALA A 44 -11.18 -5.68 13.05
CA ALA A 44 -10.02 -4.99 12.50
C ALA A 44 -8.91 -4.76 13.54
N LEU A 45 -9.29 -4.38 14.75
CA LEU A 45 -8.34 -4.23 15.86
C LEU A 45 -7.76 -5.58 16.30
N ASP A 46 -8.59 -6.62 16.38
CA ASP A 46 -8.16 -7.98 16.71
C ASP A 46 -7.20 -8.55 15.66
N ASP A 47 -7.48 -8.36 14.38
CA ASP A 47 -6.60 -8.75 13.29
C ASP A 47 -5.25 -8.02 13.37
N ALA A 48 -5.24 -6.73 13.68
CA ALA A 48 -4.01 -5.99 13.88
C ALA A 48 -3.21 -6.55 15.07
N GLU A 49 -3.87 -6.83 16.20
CA GLU A 49 -3.22 -7.38 17.41
C GLU A 49 -2.68 -8.81 17.21
N HIS A 50 -3.31 -9.61 16.38
CA HIS A 50 -2.79 -10.94 16.01
C HIS A 50 -1.56 -10.89 15.10
N ASN A 51 -1.30 -9.77 14.48
CA ASN A 51 -0.09 -9.54 13.69
C ASN A 51 1.09 -9.00 14.53
N LEU A 52 0.95 -8.89 15.86
CA LEU A 52 2.04 -8.51 16.74
C LEU A 52 3.05 -9.63 16.88
N VAL A 53 4.29 -9.33 16.59
CA VAL A 53 5.44 -10.24 16.66
C VAL A 53 6.44 -9.68 17.66
N THR A 54 7.04 -10.56 18.46
CA THR A 54 8.18 -10.18 19.31
C THR A 54 9.45 -10.80 18.74
N SER A 55 10.47 -9.96 18.47
CA SER A 55 11.77 -10.41 18.03
C SER A 55 12.53 -11.10 19.17
N GLU A 56 13.64 -11.76 18.85
CA GLU A 56 14.54 -12.35 19.87
C GLU A 56 15.13 -11.31 20.83
N SER A 57 15.30 -10.06 20.36
CA SER A 57 15.73 -8.93 21.19
C SER A 57 14.61 -8.33 22.07
N GLY A 58 13.39 -8.86 22.01
CA GLY A 58 12.24 -8.34 22.73
C GLY A 58 11.54 -7.16 22.03
N THR A 59 11.96 -6.76 20.84
CA THR A 59 11.30 -5.71 20.07
C THR A 59 9.95 -6.20 19.53
N VAL A 60 8.87 -5.48 19.85
CA VAL A 60 7.53 -5.76 19.34
C VAL A 60 7.32 -4.99 18.04
N TYR A 61 6.81 -5.66 17.01
CA TYR A 61 6.54 -5.09 15.70
C TYR A 61 5.34 -5.76 15.03
N PHE A 62 4.83 -5.17 13.96
CA PHE A 62 3.76 -5.76 13.15
C PHE A 62 4.31 -6.67 12.06
N GLY A 63 3.72 -7.89 11.93
CA GLY A 63 3.77 -8.71 10.73
C GLY A 63 2.74 -8.24 9.69
N ALA A 64 2.64 -8.95 8.56
CA ALA A 64 1.77 -8.54 7.46
C ALA A 64 0.42 -9.25 7.40
N GLY A 65 0.33 -10.48 7.90
CA GLY A 65 -0.85 -11.33 7.88
C GLY A 65 -0.53 -12.74 8.34
N SER A 66 -1.55 -13.57 8.58
CA SER A 66 -1.40 -14.90 9.17
C SER A 66 -0.48 -15.85 8.39
N GLN A 67 -0.40 -15.70 7.06
CA GLN A 67 0.45 -16.53 6.21
C GLN A 67 1.91 -16.10 6.18
N TYR A 68 2.24 -14.91 6.69
CA TYR A 68 3.58 -14.32 6.56
C TYR A 68 4.47 -14.56 7.78
N GLY A 69 3.90 -15.06 8.88
CA GLY A 69 4.63 -15.43 10.08
C GLY A 69 5.42 -14.26 10.67
N LEU A 70 6.68 -14.53 11.03
CA LEU A 70 7.56 -13.54 11.69
C LEU A 70 8.18 -12.52 10.74
N ARG A 71 7.80 -12.49 9.47
CA ARG A 71 8.43 -11.63 8.47
C ARG A 71 7.99 -10.19 8.64
N ILE A 72 8.94 -9.28 8.50
CA ILE A 72 8.70 -7.85 8.46
C ILE A 72 8.65 -7.40 7.00
N TYR A 73 7.52 -6.82 6.61
CA TYR A 73 7.31 -6.23 5.29
C TYR A 73 7.16 -4.72 5.47
N GLU A 74 8.21 -3.96 5.16
CA GLU A 74 8.26 -2.52 5.41
C GLU A 74 7.12 -1.77 4.74
N ARG A 75 6.76 -2.14 3.51
CA ARG A 75 5.66 -1.55 2.77
C ARG A 75 4.30 -1.82 3.42
N ASP A 76 4.03 -3.06 3.84
CA ASP A 76 2.78 -3.45 4.49
C ASP A 76 2.60 -2.68 5.80
N ILE A 77 3.67 -2.58 6.60
CA ILE A 77 3.69 -1.80 7.83
C ILE A 77 3.42 -0.33 7.54
N ALA A 78 4.13 0.24 6.57
CA ALA A 78 4.02 1.65 6.24
C ALA A 78 2.60 2.02 5.76
N VAL A 79 2.06 1.23 4.84
CA VAL A 79 0.69 1.42 4.32
C VAL A 79 -0.35 1.27 5.43
N SER A 80 -0.22 0.23 6.26
CA SER A 80 -1.12 0.02 7.41
C SER A 80 -1.03 1.16 8.42
N GLY A 81 0.17 1.71 8.60
CA GLY A 81 0.41 2.87 9.45
C GLY A 81 -0.45 4.07 9.03
N VAL A 82 -0.32 4.48 7.76
CA VAL A 82 -1.08 5.64 7.22
C VAL A 82 -2.58 5.38 7.12
N LEU A 83 -3.01 4.13 6.98
CA LEU A 83 -4.42 3.79 6.96
C LEU A 83 -5.06 3.83 8.36
N GLY A 84 -4.27 3.74 9.45
CA GLY A 84 -4.83 3.88 10.79
C GLY A 84 -3.90 3.47 11.94
N LEU A 85 -2.99 2.52 11.74
CA LEU A 85 -2.21 1.98 12.86
C LEU A 85 -1.29 3.02 13.52
N ASN A 86 -0.83 4.04 12.78
CA ASN A 86 -0.12 5.19 13.36
C ASN A 86 -0.93 5.89 14.46
N ARG A 87 -2.26 5.92 14.33
CA ARG A 87 -3.15 6.53 15.32
C ARG A 87 -3.38 5.63 16.53
N PHE A 88 -3.57 4.32 16.30
CA PHE A 88 -4.04 3.39 17.35
C PHE A 88 -2.91 2.70 18.12
N TYR A 89 -1.75 2.51 17.47
CA TYR A 89 -0.61 1.80 18.02
C TYR A 89 0.73 2.55 17.77
N PRO A 90 0.84 3.84 18.14
CA PRO A 90 1.96 4.69 17.73
C PRO A 90 3.33 4.17 18.17
N ASP A 91 3.44 3.63 19.39
CA ASP A 91 4.71 3.11 19.90
C ASP A 91 5.14 1.83 19.15
N ILE A 92 4.19 0.95 18.84
CA ILE A 92 4.46 -0.28 18.09
C ILE A 92 4.79 0.07 16.63
N MET A 93 4.10 1.04 16.05
CA MET A 93 4.41 1.53 14.71
C MET A 93 5.81 2.13 14.65
N LEU A 94 6.18 2.97 15.62
CA LEU A 94 7.55 3.51 15.70
C LEU A 94 8.59 2.40 15.82
N SER A 95 8.34 1.41 16.68
CA SER A 95 9.20 0.22 16.84
C SER A 95 9.34 -0.56 15.54
N SER A 96 8.24 -0.81 14.83
CA SER A 96 8.21 -1.52 13.55
C SER A 96 8.99 -0.77 12.47
N LEU A 97 8.77 0.55 12.35
CA LEU A 97 9.45 1.40 11.37
C LEU A 97 10.95 1.51 11.64
N LYS A 98 11.37 1.56 12.91
CA LYS A 98 12.78 1.54 13.29
C LYS A 98 13.44 0.21 12.96
N LEU A 99 12.80 -0.91 13.33
CA LEU A 99 13.33 -2.24 13.04
C LEU A 99 13.45 -2.49 11.54
N ALA A 100 12.43 -2.15 10.76
CA ALA A 100 12.49 -2.25 9.30
C ALA A 100 13.69 -1.46 8.74
N ARG A 101 13.93 -0.26 9.26
CA ARG A 101 15.03 0.59 8.82
C ARG A 101 16.39 0.02 9.15
N GLU A 102 16.57 -0.53 10.35
CA GLU A 102 17.84 -1.16 10.74
C GLU A 102 18.16 -2.40 9.88
N ILE A 103 17.15 -3.24 9.59
CA ILE A 103 17.29 -4.39 8.69
C ILE A 103 17.70 -3.92 7.28
N ARG A 104 17.07 -2.87 6.75
CA ARG A 104 17.40 -2.34 5.41
C ARG A 104 18.80 -1.76 5.35
N LYS A 105 19.28 -1.10 6.42
CA LYS A 105 20.66 -0.61 6.53
C LYS A 105 21.68 -1.74 6.60
N GLU A 106 21.39 -2.80 7.35
CA GLU A 106 22.26 -3.97 7.44
C GLU A 106 22.39 -4.68 6.08
N LEU A 107 21.28 -4.80 5.33
CA LEU A 107 21.32 -5.27 3.93
C LEU A 107 22.20 -4.39 3.05
N GLY A 108 22.50 -3.15 3.49
CA GLY A 108 23.41 -2.22 2.85
C GLY A 108 22.95 -1.75 1.49
N TYR A 109 21.71 -2.02 1.11
CA TYR A 109 21.14 -1.74 -0.23
C TYR A 109 21.99 -2.24 -1.40
N LYS A 110 22.98 -3.07 -1.13
CA LYS A 110 23.95 -3.60 -2.11
C LYS A 110 23.26 -4.27 -3.28
N VAL A 111 22.16 -4.94 -3.00
CA VAL A 111 21.37 -5.70 -3.98
C VAL A 111 20.48 -4.80 -4.83
N SER A 112 20.28 -3.54 -4.47
CA SER A 112 19.47 -2.58 -5.22
C SER A 112 20.26 -1.70 -6.17
N ALA A 113 21.59 -1.90 -6.27
CA ALA A 113 22.45 -1.08 -7.12
C ALA A 113 22.27 -1.41 -8.62
N PRO A 114 22.38 -0.44 -9.54
CA PRO A 114 22.13 -0.65 -10.96
C PRO A 114 23.05 -1.70 -11.61
N HIS A 115 24.25 -1.92 -11.11
CA HIS A 115 25.16 -2.96 -11.63
C HIS A 115 24.62 -4.39 -11.37
N VAL A 116 23.88 -4.59 -10.28
CA VAL A 116 23.24 -5.87 -9.96
C VAL A 116 22.07 -6.16 -10.90
N VAL A 117 21.43 -5.14 -11.49
CA VAL A 117 20.32 -5.33 -12.42
C VAL A 117 20.73 -6.09 -13.68
N LYS A 118 21.99 -5.99 -14.11
CA LYS A 118 22.52 -6.80 -15.22
C LYS A 118 22.63 -8.28 -14.85
N GLU A 119 22.84 -8.58 -13.58
CA GLU A 119 22.90 -9.95 -13.06
C GLU A 119 21.50 -10.50 -12.76
N ILE A 120 20.49 -9.61 -12.65
CA ILE A 120 19.08 -9.94 -12.37
C ILE A 120 18.31 -10.38 -13.65
N ASP A 121 18.88 -10.32 -14.82
CA ASP A 121 18.36 -11.05 -16.00
C ASP A 121 18.55 -12.59 -15.85
N ALA A 122 18.70 -13.04 -14.63
CA ALA A 122 18.76 -14.44 -14.25
C ALA A 122 17.35 -15.06 -14.19
N PRO A 123 17.25 -16.38 -14.37
CA PRO A 123 15.98 -17.07 -14.16
C PRO A 123 15.39 -16.82 -12.77
N TRP A 124 14.07 -16.80 -12.69
CA TRP A 124 13.33 -16.56 -11.44
C TRP A 124 13.79 -17.47 -10.29
N GLU A 125 14.14 -18.73 -10.58
CA GLU A 125 14.60 -19.71 -9.60
C GLU A 125 15.84 -19.24 -8.83
N VAL A 126 16.78 -18.59 -9.52
CA VAL A 126 17.99 -18.02 -8.89
C VAL A 126 17.62 -16.87 -7.97
N ILE A 127 16.74 -15.98 -8.45
CA ILE A 127 16.27 -14.85 -7.65
C ILE A 127 15.44 -15.31 -6.46
N ALA A 128 14.57 -16.29 -6.65
CA ALA A 128 13.77 -16.86 -5.58
C ALA A 128 14.64 -17.51 -4.49
N GLN A 129 15.77 -18.10 -4.86
CA GLN A 129 16.73 -18.65 -3.88
C GLN A 129 17.39 -17.55 -3.07
N ILE A 130 17.89 -16.50 -3.73
CA ILE A 130 18.49 -15.33 -3.06
C ILE A 130 17.48 -14.65 -2.13
N ASP A 131 16.23 -14.50 -2.60
CA ASP A 131 15.13 -13.92 -1.80
C ASP A 131 14.85 -14.75 -0.54
N LYS A 132 14.83 -16.08 -0.65
CA LYS A 132 14.67 -16.98 0.49
C LYS A 132 15.79 -16.84 1.52
N GLU A 133 17.03 -16.73 1.09
CA GLU A 133 18.18 -16.55 1.97
C GLU A 133 18.13 -15.20 2.71
N ILE A 134 17.80 -14.13 1.99
CA ILE A 134 17.60 -12.80 2.57
C ILE A 134 16.45 -12.81 3.57
N MET A 135 15.30 -13.39 3.20
CA MET A 135 14.13 -13.47 4.07
C MET A 135 14.38 -14.34 5.30
N ALA A 136 15.14 -15.43 5.17
CA ALA A 136 15.50 -16.28 6.29
C ALA A 136 16.38 -15.53 7.30
N LYS A 137 17.37 -14.77 6.80
CA LYS A 137 18.31 -14.03 7.65
C LYS A 137 17.69 -12.78 8.27
N TYR A 138 16.95 -11.99 7.48
CA TYR A 138 16.55 -10.63 7.86
C TYR A 138 15.05 -10.50 8.11
N ARG A 139 14.26 -11.54 7.85
CA ARG A 139 12.79 -11.53 8.02
C ARG A 139 12.13 -10.34 7.30
N THR A 140 12.62 -10.02 6.11
CA THR A 140 12.12 -8.91 5.29
C THR A 140 11.85 -9.39 3.87
N ASN A 141 11.19 -8.56 3.08
CA ASN A 141 10.85 -8.92 1.72
C ASN A 141 11.94 -8.57 0.69
N SER A 142 11.62 -8.79 -0.56
CA SER A 142 12.53 -8.70 -1.69
C SER A 142 13.33 -7.40 -1.76
N TYR A 143 14.59 -7.53 -2.06
CA TYR A 143 15.53 -6.44 -2.28
C TYR A 143 15.28 -5.61 -3.55
N THR A 144 14.43 -6.09 -4.46
CA THR A 144 14.10 -5.36 -5.68
C THR A 144 12.98 -4.35 -5.50
N ARG A 145 12.27 -4.37 -4.37
CA ARG A 145 11.10 -3.52 -4.11
C ARG A 145 11.51 -2.18 -3.52
N ARG A 146 11.64 -1.18 -4.38
CA ARG A 146 12.06 0.17 -3.99
C ARG A 146 10.97 1.02 -3.37
N THR A 147 9.72 0.63 -3.54
CA THR A 147 8.57 1.32 -2.95
C THR A 147 8.55 1.23 -1.43
N ASP A 148 9.20 0.23 -0.85
CA ASP A 148 9.23 0.01 0.59
C ASP A 148 9.78 1.24 1.34
N ASP A 149 10.95 1.70 0.95
CA ASP A 149 11.61 2.83 1.61
C ASP A 149 10.87 4.18 1.43
N VAL A 150 10.22 4.41 0.30
CA VAL A 150 9.46 5.66 0.09
C VAL A 150 8.09 5.61 0.76
N ALA A 151 7.47 4.43 0.87
CA ALA A 151 6.29 4.22 1.69
C ALA A 151 6.62 4.43 3.18
N TRP A 152 7.82 4.00 3.62
CA TRP A 152 8.34 4.23 4.96
C TRP A 152 8.43 5.73 5.30
N LEU A 153 8.97 6.56 4.39
CA LEU A 153 9.03 8.02 4.58
C LEU A 153 7.65 8.63 4.81
N TRP A 154 6.65 8.18 4.05
CA TRP A 154 5.27 8.62 4.23
C TRP A 154 4.73 8.23 5.61
N ALA A 155 4.93 6.98 6.02
CA ALA A 155 4.43 6.48 7.30
C ALA A 155 5.08 7.17 8.50
N VAL A 156 6.39 7.45 8.45
CA VAL A 156 7.08 8.17 9.53
C VAL A 156 6.64 9.64 9.61
N ASP A 157 6.49 10.32 8.47
CA ASP A 157 5.96 11.69 8.45
C ASP A 157 4.55 11.75 9.03
N ASP A 158 3.68 10.80 8.67
CA ASP A 158 2.33 10.71 9.20
C ASP A 158 2.34 10.45 10.72
N LEU A 159 3.11 9.45 11.17
CA LEU A 159 3.25 9.12 12.60
C LEU A 159 3.73 10.33 13.42
N PHE A 160 4.77 11.01 12.96
CA PHE A 160 5.33 12.18 13.66
C PHE A 160 4.41 13.39 13.64
N THR A 161 3.54 13.46 12.64
CA THR A 161 2.51 14.50 12.56
C THR A 161 1.40 14.25 13.58
N LEU A 162 0.94 13.01 13.68
CA LEU A 162 -0.10 12.59 14.62
C LEU A 162 0.40 12.62 16.07
N HIS A 163 1.67 12.27 16.29
CA HIS A 163 2.28 12.13 17.62
C HIS A 163 3.57 12.96 17.74
N PRO A 164 3.47 14.29 17.90
CA PRO A 164 4.65 15.17 17.97
C PRO A 164 5.64 14.83 19.10
N LYS A 165 5.19 14.17 20.16
CA LYS A 165 6.05 13.72 21.28
C LYS A 165 6.98 12.55 20.90
N LEU A 166 6.63 11.79 19.88
CA LEU A 166 7.45 10.68 19.35
C LEU A 166 8.36 11.13 18.20
N ALA A 167 8.20 12.38 17.74
CA ALA A 167 8.83 12.87 16.52
C ALA A 167 10.34 13.07 16.68
N ASP A 168 11.11 12.34 15.87
CA ASP A 168 12.52 12.57 15.62
C ASP A 168 12.73 12.96 14.15
N TRP A 169 12.46 14.23 13.85
CA TRP A 169 12.58 14.76 12.49
C TRP A 169 14.02 14.72 11.95
N LYS A 170 15.02 14.75 12.85
CA LYS A 170 16.43 14.62 12.45
C LYS A 170 16.72 13.21 11.94
N TRP A 171 16.24 12.19 12.65
CA TRP A 171 16.35 10.80 12.22
C TRP A 171 15.62 10.55 10.88
N LEU A 172 14.46 11.16 10.65
CA LEU A 172 13.75 11.07 9.37
C LEU A 172 14.60 11.68 8.25
N ILE A 173 15.20 12.87 8.45
CA ILE A 173 16.06 13.52 7.45
C ILE A 173 17.26 12.65 7.13
N GLU A 174 17.97 12.15 8.13
CA GLU A 174 19.17 11.32 7.95
C GLU A 174 18.89 10.08 7.09
N ASN A 175 17.76 9.40 7.35
CA ASN A 175 17.34 8.27 6.53
C ASN A 175 16.87 8.70 5.13
N GLY A 176 16.10 9.76 5.00
CA GLY A 176 15.65 10.27 3.72
C GLY A 176 16.80 10.76 2.83
N GLU A 177 17.82 11.40 3.42
CA GLU A 177 19.04 11.77 2.69
C GLU A 177 19.80 10.54 2.18
N LEU A 178 19.88 9.50 3.02
CA LEU A 178 20.47 8.22 2.63
C LEU A 178 19.73 7.62 1.42
N PHE A 179 18.38 7.66 1.43
CA PHE A 179 17.60 7.19 0.30
C PHE A 179 17.85 8.01 -0.96
N PHE A 180 17.60 9.30 -0.91
CA PHE A 180 17.56 10.13 -2.11
C PHE A 180 18.93 10.51 -2.66
N LYS A 181 19.97 10.56 -1.81
CA LYS A 181 21.32 10.98 -2.22
C LYS A 181 22.25 9.81 -2.51
N VAL A 182 22.00 8.65 -1.91
CA VAL A 182 22.90 7.49 -2.03
C VAL A 182 22.22 6.33 -2.76
N PHE A 183 21.12 5.79 -2.19
CA PHE A 183 20.56 4.53 -2.69
C PHE A 183 19.70 4.70 -3.94
N TYR A 184 18.94 5.78 -4.06
CA TYR A 184 18.04 6.01 -5.19
C TYR A 184 18.55 7.00 -6.23
N ALA A 185 19.65 7.70 -5.96
CA ALA A 185 20.28 8.56 -6.96
C ALA A 185 20.57 7.82 -8.28
N PRO A 186 21.07 6.57 -8.28
CA PRO A 186 21.31 5.82 -9.51
C PRO A 186 20.04 5.41 -10.27
N TRP A 187 18.88 5.43 -9.61
CA TRP A 187 17.60 5.03 -10.21
C TRP A 187 16.80 6.21 -10.78
N PHE A 188 17.28 7.43 -10.54
CA PHE A 188 16.70 8.63 -11.12
C PHE A 188 17.16 8.77 -12.57
N ASP A 189 16.20 8.83 -13.49
CA ASP A 189 16.46 9.05 -14.90
C ASP A 189 16.34 10.55 -15.22
N LYS A 190 17.45 11.14 -15.65
CA LYS A 190 17.52 12.58 -15.94
C LYS A 190 16.79 12.96 -17.23
N ASP A 191 16.58 12.00 -18.14
CA ASP A 191 16.02 12.25 -19.46
C ASP A 191 14.51 12.60 -19.36
N ASP A 192 13.80 11.97 -18.44
CA ASP A 192 12.37 12.24 -18.20
C ASP A 192 12.03 12.66 -16.77
N GLY A 193 13.01 12.73 -15.88
CA GLY A 193 12.83 13.21 -14.51
C GLY A 193 12.10 12.25 -13.58
N LEU A 194 12.02 10.97 -13.93
CA LEU A 194 11.33 9.92 -13.17
C LEU A 194 12.30 8.96 -12.49
N TYR A 195 11.81 8.30 -11.44
CA TYR A 195 12.51 7.19 -10.79
C TYR A 195 12.09 5.85 -11.39
N ARG A 196 13.08 4.94 -11.58
CA ARG A 196 12.86 3.55 -11.97
C ARG A 196 12.45 2.71 -10.78
N GLY A 197 11.54 1.77 -10.98
CA GLY A 197 11.08 0.81 -9.98
C GLY A 197 9.69 0.28 -10.31
N GLN A 198 9.45 -0.97 -9.90
CA GLN A 198 8.14 -1.60 -10.05
C GLN A 198 7.04 -0.81 -9.34
N ALA A 199 5.80 -1.13 -9.64
CA ALA A 199 4.65 -0.54 -8.97
C ALA A 199 4.55 -1.00 -7.50
N LEU A 200 3.88 -0.20 -6.68
CA LEU A 200 3.63 -0.52 -5.27
C LEU A 200 3.01 -1.91 -5.15
N PHE A 201 3.53 -2.71 -4.24
CA PHE A 201 3.17 -4.08 -3.89
C PHE A 201 3.06 -5.10 -5.03
N HIS A 202 3.11 -4.72 -6.27
CA HIS A 202 3.04 -5.65 -7.39
C HIS A 202 4.32 -6.47 -7.46
N ASP A 203 4.16 -7.75 -7.22
CA ASP A 203 5.28 -8.68 -7.25
C ASP A 203 5.85 -8.82 -8.66
N ILE A 204 7.15 -9.00 -8.72
CA ILE A 204 7.87 -9.18 -9.97
C ILE A 204 7.40 -10.47 -10.65
N GLN A 205 7.22 -10.42 -11.97
CA GLN A 205 6.75 -11.55 -12.78
C GLN A 205 5.40 -12.13 -12.33
N SER A 206 4.50 -11.28 -11.85
CA SER A 206 3.13 -11.63 -11.49
C SER A 206 2.13 -11.16 -12.54
N SER A 207 0.85 -11.46 -12.32
CA SER A 207 -0.25 -10.98 -13.17
C SER A 207 -0.41 -9.44 -13.21
N ALA A 208 0.39 -8.70 -12.44
CA ALA A 208 0.49 -7.25 -12.54
C ALA A 208 1.24 -6.76 -13.80
N TYR A 209 1.86 -7.67 -14.55
CA TYR A 209 2.66 -7.39 -15.74
C TYR A 209 2.34 -8.37 -16.86
N PRO A 210 2.56 -8.00 -18.14
CA PRO A 210 2.46 -8.94 -19.25
C PRO A 210 3.42 -10.13 -19.07
N LYS A 211 2.97 -11.30 -19.51
CA LYS A 211 3.77 -12.51 -19.52
C LYS A 211 5.06 -12.29 -20.32
N GLY A 212 6.17 -12.80 -19.80
CA GLY A 212 7.48 -12.68 -20.43
C GLY A 212 8.28 -11.46 -20.02
N MET A 213 7.74 -10.53 -19.23
CA MET A 213 8.58 -9.52 -18.57
C MET A 213 9.54 -10.19 -17.62
N THR A 214 10.82 -9.85 -17.74
CA THR A 214 11.87 -10.31 -16.83
C THR A 214 11.86 -9.49 -15.53
N ILE A 215 12.62 -9.94 -14.54
CA ILE A 215 12.84 -9.16 -13.33
C ILE A 215 13.49 -7.82 -13.63
N ALA A 216 14.45 -7.80 -14.56
CA ALA A 216 15.08 -6.57 -15.01
C ALA A 216 14.07 -5.60 -15.63
N ASP A 217 13.13 -6.09 -16.43
CA ASP A 217 12.06 -5.26 -16.99
C ASP A 217 11.23 -4.62 -15.86
N CYS A 218 10.81 -5.42 -14.88
CA CYS A 218 10.02 -4.93 -13.74
C CYS A 218 10.78 -3.93 -12.87
N VAL A 219 12.08 -4.11 -12.69
CA VAL A 219 12.92 -3.22 -11.87
C VAL A 219 13.27 -1.92 -12.59
N LEU A 220 13.41 -1.97 -13.92
CA LEU A 220 13.84 -0.84 -14.74
C LEU A 220 12.68 0.00 -15.29
N LEU A 221 11.45 -0.49 -15.23
CA LEU A 221 10.28 0.32 -15.58
C LEU A 221 10.12 1.50 -14.62
N LYS A 222 9.28 2.45 -14.99
CA LYS A 222 8.91 3.62 -14.17
C LYS A 222 7.41 3.58 -13.95
N SER A 223 6.98 3.22 -12.75
CA SER A 223 5.55 3.12 -12.45
C SER A 223 5.00 4.43 -11.87
N LEU A 224 3.72 4.69 -12.15
CA LEU A 224 3.02 5.85 -11.63
C LEU A 224 2.99 5.81 -10.09
N SER A 225 2.56 4.70 -9.49
CA SER A 225 2.43 4.58 -8.03
C SER A 225 3.75 4.83 -7.29
N THR A 226 4.85 4.28 -7.80
CA THR A 226 6.18 4.45 -7.22
C THR A 226 6.64 5.90 -7.32
N ASN A 227 6.46 6.56 -8.47
CA ASN A 227 6.82 7.97 -8.62
C ASN A 227 5.96 8.90 -7.76
N CYS A 228 4.67 8.59 -7.57
CA CYS A 228 3.81 9.28 -6.61
C CYS A 228 4.35 9.15 -5.17
N LEU A 229 4.81 7.96 -4.77
CA LEU A 229 5.41 7.76 -3.45
C LEU A 229 6.75 8.49 -3.30
N TYR A 230 7.59 8.54 -4.34
CA TYR A 230 8.81 9.38 -4.33
C TYR A 230 8.47 10.85 -4.13
N TYR A 231 7.44 11.34 -4.83
CA TYR A 231 6.95 12.70 -4.63
C TYR A 231 6.48 12.93 -3.19
N ARG A 232 5.71 12.00 -2.63
CA ARG A 232 5.27 12.07 -1.23
C ARG A 232 6.44 12.02 -0.24
N GLY A 233 7.45 11.21 -0.53
CA GLY A 233 8.70 11.16 0.25
C GLY A 233 9.47 12.49 0.22
N LEU A 234 9.52 13.16 -0.95
CA LEU A 234 10.13 14.50 -1.05
C LEU A 234 9.35 15.54 -0.25
N GLN A 235 8.01 15.47 -0.21
CA GLN A 235 7.19 16.33 0.67
C GLN A 235 7.51 16.09 2.15
N ALA A 236 7.72 14.82 2.54
CA ALA A 236 8.12 14.48 3.90
C ALA A 236 9.50 15.09 4.26
N MET A 237 10.45 15.09 3.32
CA MET A 237 11.76 15.72 3.50
C MET A 237 11.65 17.24 3.68
N VAL A 238 10.80 17.90 2.90
CA VAL A 238 10.53 19.36 3.05
C VAL A 238 10.04 19.66 4.47
N LYS A 239 9.03 18.92 4.92
CA LYS A 239 8.44 19.08 6.25
C LYS A 239 9.44 18.78 7.37
N ALA A 240 10.23 17.74 7.21
CA ALA A 240 11.24 17.35 8.18
C ALA A 240 12.35 18.42 8.29
N CYS A 241 12.79 19.02 7.17
CA CYS A 241 13.72 20.17 7.18
C CYS A 241 13.14 21.37 7.97
N GLU A 242 11.87 21.66 7.77
CA GLU A 242 11.20 22.75 8.48
C GLU A 242 11.11 22.46 10.00
N LYS A 243 10.65 21.25 10.36
CA LYS A 243 10.48 20.85 11.77
C LYS A 243 11.78 20.68 12.54
N SER A 244 12.90 20.38 11.87
CA SER A 244 14.23 20.24 12.47
C SER A 244 15.07 21.50 12.39
N GLY A 245 14.56 22.62 11.86
CA GLY A 245 15.28 23.89 11.73
C GLY A 245 16.47 23.84 10.77
N ARG A 246 16.43 22.99 9.73
CA ARG A 246 17.47 22.96 8.69
C ARG A 246 17.51 24.28 7.91
N PRO A 247 18.67 24.64 7.32
CA PRO A 247 18.80 25.87 6.53
C PRO A 247 17.75 25.95 5.42
N ALA A 248 17.22 27.15 5.18
CA ALA A 248 16.22 27.39 4.14
C ALA A 248 16.65 26.89 2.75
N LYS A 249 17.96 26.97 2.45
CA LYS A 249 18.54 26.46 1.19
C LYS A 249 18.34 24.93 1.05
N GLU A 250 18.49 24.16 2.11
CA GLU A 250 18.27 22.71 2.06
C GLU A 250 16.80 22.37 1.85
N LYS A 251 15.90 23.06 2.59
CA LYS A 251 14.45 22.93 2.36
C LYS A 251 14.10 23.25 0.91
N GLN A 252 14.65 24.33 0.34
CA GLN A 252 14.38 24.71 -1.05
C GLN A 252 14.82 23.65 -2.06
N GLN A 253 15.97 23.00 -1.84
CA GLN A 253 16.42 21.90 -2.71
C GLN A 253 15.43 20.73 -2.75
N TRP A 254 14.79 20.38 -1.63
CA TRP A 254 13.77 19.37 -1.60
C TRP A 254 12.46 19.81 -2.27
N LEU A 255 12.07 21.07 -2.10
CA LEU A 255 10.93 21.68 -2.79
C LEU A 255 11.12 21.65 -4.31
N ASP A 256 12.28 22.07 -4.79
CA ASP A 256 12.60 22.11 -6.22
C ASP A 256 12.54 20.70 -6.84
N ARG A 257 13.09 19.70 -6.12
CA ARG A 257 13.01 18.29 -6.56
C ARG A 257 11.58 17.78 -6.59
N ALA A 258 10.78 18.09 -5.58
CA ALA A 258 9.37 17.71 -5.54
C ALA A 258 8.59 18.36 -6.69
N ALA A 259 8.78 19.66 -6.93
CA ALA A 259 8.14 20.38 -8.02
C ALA A 259 8.52 19.79 -9.40
N ALA A 260 9.81 19.52 -9.62
CA ALA A 260 10.28 18.91 -10.86
C ALA A 260 9.67 17.50 -11.07
N LEU A 261 9.62 16.68 -10.02
CA LEU A 261 9.03 15.33 -10.11
C LEU A 261 7.52 15.39 -10.37
N LYS A 262 6.78 16.32 -9.73
CA LYS A 262 5.34 16.55 -10.01
C LYS A 262 5.12 16.82 -11.50
N VAL A 263 5.89 17.73 -12.08
CA VAL A 263 5.80 18.07 -13.51
C VAL A 263 6.13 16.86 -14.39
N ALA A 264 7.18 16.11 -14.06
CA ALA A 264 7.55 14.91 -14.78
C ALA A 264 6.45 13.84 -14.76
N ILE A 265 5.85 13.59 -13.58
CA ILE A 265 4.73 12.64 -13.45
C ILE A 265 3.54 13.06 -14.33
N GLN A 266 3.15 14.34 -14.25
CA GLN A 266 2.04 14.87 -15.05
C GLN A 266 2.31 14.71 -16.55
N LYS A 267 3.50 15.07 -16.99
CA LYS A 267 3.90 15.01 -18.41
C LYS A 267 3.95 13.60 -18.95
N GLU A 268 4.54 12.67 -18.20
CA GLU A 268 4.89 11.34 -18.71
C GLU A 268 3.76 10.32 -18.55
N PHE A 269 2.81 10.52 -17.61
CA PHE A 269 1.74 9.57 -17.35
C PHE A 269 0.34 10.03 -17.77
N THR A 270 0.11 11.33 -18.00
CA THR A 270 -1.21 11.80 -18.43
C THR A 270 -1.43 11.48 -19.91
N LYS A 271 -2.51 10.75 -20.17
CA LYS A 271 -2.92 10.40 -21.53
C LYS A 271 -3.76 11.53 -22.17
N PRO A 272 -3.95 11.52 -23.50
CA PRO A 272 -4.75 12.55 -24.18
C PRO A 272 -6.19 12.70 -23.68
N ASP A 273 -6.77 11.61 -23.10
CA ASP A 273 -8.10 11.60 -22.50
C ASP A 273 -8.13 12.12 -21.05
N GLY A 274 -6.99 12.57 -20.51
CA GLY A 274 -6.82 13.04 -19.14
C GLY A 274 -6.67 11.94 -18.10
N THR A 275 -6.80 10.67 -18.47
CA THR A 275 -6.57 9.56 -17.54
C THR A 275 -5.08 9.26 -17.40
N LEU A 276 -4.69 8.50 -16.35
CA LEU A 276 -3.30 8.22 -16.04
C LEU A 276 -2.91 6.81 -16.45
N ALA A 277 -1.74 6.67 -17.10
CA ALA A 277 -1.17 5.40 -17.50
C ALA A 277 -0.55 4.67 -16.30
N TYR A 278 -0.39 3.35 -16.40
CA TYR A 278 0.10 2.49 -15.33
C TYR A 278 1.61 2.63 -15.11
N TYR A 279 2.38 2.40 -16.15
CA TYR A 279 3.85 2.54 -16.12
C TYR A 279 4.42 2.85 -17.49
N LYS A 280 5.66 3.30 -17.51
CA LYS A 280 6.52 3.42 -18.68
C LYS A 280 7.57 2.31 -18.61
N ASP A 281 7.68 1.45 -19.62
CA ASP A 281 8.62 0.35 -19.61
C ASP A 281 10.09 0.83 -19.70
N ARG A 282 11.05 -0.10 -19.60
CA ARG A 282 12.48 0.25 -19.66
C ARG A 282 12.93 0.85 -21.00
N HIS A 283 12.14 0.66 -22.06
CA HIS A 283 12.38 1.19 -23.40
C HIS A 283 11.63 2.49 -23.69
N GLY A 284 10.88 3.01 -22.70
CA GLY A 284 10.12 4.24 -22.82
C GLY A 284 8.69 4.08 -23.35
N LYS A 285 8.21 2.88 -23.61
CA LYS A 285 6.83 2.62 -24.04
C LYS A 285 5.87 2.70 -22.87
N LEU A 286 4.76 3.43 -23.06
CA LEU A 286 3.74 3.63 -22.05
C LEU A 286 2.74 2.46 -22.04
N MET A 287 2.51 1.85 -20.87
CA MET A 287 1.43 0.89 -20.63
C MET A 287 0.16 1.65 -20.32
N LEU A 288 -0.80 1.59 -21.22
CA LEU A 288 -2.01 2.43 -21.19
C LEU A 288 -3.11 1.94 -20.24
N ASN A 289 -3.00 0.73 -19.67
CA ASN A 289 -3.84 0.30 -18.59
C ASN A 289 -3.76 1.32 -17.44
N ARG A 290 -4.79 1.38 -16.64
CA ARG A 290 -4.86 2.28 -15.49
C ARG A 290 -4.72 1.47 -14.21
N SER A 291 -4.01 1.99 -13.24
CA SER A 291 -3.94 1.41 -11.91
C SER A 291 -4.78 2.24 -10.94
N GLY A 292 -5.75 1.62 -10.27
CA GLY A 292 -6.69 2.32 -9.39
C GLY A 292 -5.99 3.03 -8.23
N HIS A 293 -5.14 2.33 -7.48
CA HIS A 293 -4.42 2.92 -6.34
C HIS A 293 -3.35 3.94 -6.78
N ALA A 294 -2.71 3.75 -7.95
CA ALA A 294 -1.76 4.73 -8.47
C ALA A 294 -2.45 6.04 -8.86
N THR A 295 -3.63 5.96 -9.49
CA THR A 295 -4.50 7.11 -9.76
C THR A 295 -4.87 7.82 -8.46
N ALA A 296 -5.22 7.05 -7.42
CA ALA A 296 -5.52 7.61 -6.10
C ALA A 296 -4.35 8.37 -5.50
N PHE A 297 -3.14 7.82 -5.53
CA PHE A 297 -1.95 8.49 -5.01
C PHE A 297 -1.65 9.80 -5.75
N ALA A 298 -1.85 9.85 -7.08
CA ALA A 298 -1.68 11.08 -7.83
C ALA A 298 -2.63 12.20 -7.35
N VAL A 299 -3.84 11.85 -6.93
CA VAL A 299 -4.83 12.81 -6.40
C VAL A 299 -4.57 13.11 -4.92
N ILE A 300 -4.41 12.08 -4.07
CA ILE A 300 -4.21 12.23 -2.62
C ILE A 300 -2.98 13.09 -2.31
N PHE A 301 -1.90 12.95 -3.09
CA PHE A 301 -0.67 13.71 -2.89
C PHE A 301 -0.67 15.07 -3.60
N GLY A 302 -1.75 15.43 -4.29
CA GLY A 302 -1.87 16.72 -4.97
C GLY A 302 -1.00 16.82 -6.25
N ILE A 303 -0.71 15.70 -6.90
CA ILE A 303 -0.02 15.69 -8.20
C ILE A 303 -0.98 16.16 -9.29
N VAL A 304 -2.21 15.63 -9.30
CA VAL A 304 -3.32 16.10 -10.13
C VAL A 304 -4.47 16.58 -9.25
N GLU A 305 -5.09 17.70 -9.61
CA GLU A 305 -6.08 18.39 -8.80
C GLU A 305 -7.24 18.91 -9.66
N GLY A 306 -8.38 19.25 -9.07
CA GLY A 306 -9.52 19.85 -9.75
C GLY A 306 -10.04 18.99 -10.92
N ASP A 307 -10.22 19.58 -12.08
CA ASP A 307 -10.74 18.87 -13.26
C ASP A 307 -9.79 17.77 -13.76
N ALA A 308 -8.47 17.93 -13.57
CA ALA A 308 -7.51 16.86 -13.90
C ALA A 308 -7.68 15.66 -12.98
N ALA A 309 -8.01 15.84 -11.70
CA ALA A 309 -8.32 14.75 -10.80
C ALA A 309 -9.60 14.01 -11.21
N LYS A 310 -10.66 14.74 -11.61
CA LYS A 310 -11.90 14.14 -12.14
C LYS A 310 -11.62 13.35 -13.43
N ALA A 311 -10.85 13.92 -14.34
CA ALA A 311 -10.47 13.26 -15.60
C ALA A 311 -9.69 11.96 -15.33
N ALA A 312 -8.78 11.97 -14.35
CA ALA A 312 -8.01 10.78 -13.98
C ALA A 312 -8.89 9.60 -13.54
N TYR A 313 -10.05 9.86 -12.94
CA TYR A 313 -11.03 8.82 -12.54
C TYR A 313 -12.07 8.48 -13.60
N ALA A 314 -12.19 9.26 -14.68
CA ALA A 314 -13.26 9.11 -15.67
C ALA A 314 -13.36 7.68 -16.21
N GLY A 315 -14.55 7.07 -16.15
CA GLY A 315 -14.81 5.72 -16.65
C GLY A 315 -14.06 4.58 -15.95
N PHE A 316 -13.45 4.80 -14.77
CA PHE A 316 -12.91 3.69 -14.00
C PHE A 316 -14.07 2.94 -13.30
N PRO A 317 -14.17 1.61 -13.45
CA PRO A 317 -15.32 0.87 -12.91
C PRO A 317 -15.26 0.78 -11.38
N THR A 318 -16.46 0.84 -10.78
CA THR A 318 -16.66 0.66 -9.34
C THR A 318 -17.73 -0.41 -9.10
N PRO A 319 -17.44 -1.69 -9.38
CA PRO A 319 -18.40 -2.77 -9.22
C PRO A 319 -18.58 -3.14 -7.74
N ASP A 320 -19.67 -3.84 -7.44
CA ASP A 320 -20.11 -4.18 -6.09
C ASP A 320 -19.23 -5.15 -5.33
N ASN A 321 -18.45 -5.92 -6.08
CA ASN A 321 -17.59 -6.98 -5.52
C ASN A 321 -16.13 -6.55 -5.37
N GLY A 322 -15.84 -5.26 -5.49
CA GLY A 322 -14.50 -4.70 -5.31
C GLY A 322 -13.98 -3.96 -6.55
N ILE A 323 -13.09 -3.03 -6.35
CA ILE A 323 -12.55 -2.20 -7.42
C ILE A 323 -11.37 -2.93 -8.06
N PRO A 324 -11.35 -3.13 -9.39
CA PRO A 324 -10.23 -3.81 -10.02
C PRO A 324 -8.94 -3.00 -9.85
N LEU A 325 -7.82 -3.70 -9.63
CA LEU A 325 -6.53 -3.03 -9.55
C LEU A 325 -6.15 -2.35 -10.85
N PHE A 326 -6.56 -2.95 -11.98
CA PHE A 326 -6.26 -2.44 -13.33
C PHE A 326 -7.52 -2.31 -14.17
N PHE A 327 -7.56 -1.25 -14.97
CA PHE A 327 -8.62 -1.08 -15.98
C PHE A 327 -8.08 -0.49 -17.29
N PRO A 328 -8.36 -1.13 -18.44
CA PRO A 328 -8.88 -2.51 -18.54
C PRO A 328 -7.93 -3.52 -17.89
N PHE A 329 -8.35 -4.77 -17.71
CA PHE A 329 -7.45 -5.82 -17.27
C PHE A 329 -6.25 -5.94 -18.21
N ILE A 330 -5.09 -6.30 -17.65
CA ILE A 330 -3.87 -6.50 -18.43
C ILE A 330 -4.03 -7.76 -19.27
N ALA A 331 -3.84 -7.63 -20.59
CA ALA A 331 -3.84 -8.77 -21.49
C ALA A 331 -2.54 -9.57 -21.37
N ASP A 332 -2.63 -10.87 -21.66
CA ASP A 332 -1.47 -11.78 -21.76
C ASP A 332 -0.61 -11.80 -20.47
N THR A 333 -1.24 -12.03 -19.32
CA THR A 333 -0.55 -12.23 -18.04
C THR A 333 -0.22 -13.72 -17.80
N ASP A 334 0.43 -14.04 -16.69
CA ASP A 334 0.74 -15.41 -16.26
C ASP A 334 -0.50 -16.24 -15.85
N GLY A 335 -1.69 -15.61 -15.86
CA GLY A 335 -2.95 -16.23 -15.48
C GLY A 335 -3.21 -16.31 -13.96
N SER A 336 -2.29 -15.82 -13.13
CA SER A 336 -2.57 -15.69 -11.70
C SER A 336 -3.61 -14.61 -11.44
N GLU A 337 -4.52 -14.85 -10.47
CA GLU A 337 -5.66 -13.98 -10.23
C GLU A 337 -5.41 -12.89 -9.18
N TRP A 338 -4.27 -12.95 -8.50
CA TRP A 338 -4.02 -12.14 -7.30
C TRP A 338 -3.74 -10.65 -7.55
N HIS A 339 -3.40 -10.24 -8.78
CA HIS A 339 -3.30 -8.83 -9.12
C HIS A 339 -4.28 -8.43 -10.22
N ASN A 340 -4.17 -9.06 -11.42
CA ASN A 340 -4.91 -8.59 -12.59
C ASN A 340 -6.44 -8.74 -12.45
N HIS A 341 -6.89 -9.86 -11.90
CA HIS A 341 -8.32 -10.13 -11.67
C HIS A 341 -8.65 -10.11 -10.18
N ALA A 342 -8.21 -9.06 -9.49
CA ALA A 342 -8.41 -8.92 -8.06
C ALA A 342 -8.78 -7.50 -7.64
N SER A 343 -9.48 -7.41 -6.52
CA SER A 343 -9.68 -6.21 -5.71
C SER A 343 -8.96 -6.42 -4.38
N TRP A 344 -8.21 -5.42 -3.96
CA TRP A 344 -7.47 -5.43 -2.72
C TRP A 344 -8.05 -4.40 -1.76
N PRO A 345 -8.53 -4.76 -0.57
CA PRO A 345 -9.26 -3.87 0.33
C PRO A 345 -8.55 -2.54 0.61
N PHE A 346 -7.23 -2.55 0.82
CA PHE A 346 -6.50 -1.33 1.04
C PHE A 346 -6.39 -0.44 -0.22
N CYS A 347 -6.35 -1.06 -1.41
CA CYS A 347 -6.36 -0.35 -2.68
C CYS A 347 -7.72 0.28 -2.96
N ASP A 348 -8.81 -0.43 -2.64
CA ASP A 348 -10.18 0.10 -2.72
C ASP A 348 -10.32 1.34 -1.84
N THR A 349 -9.74 1.28 -0.63
CA THR A 349 -9.76 2.39 0.32
C THR A 349 -9.00 3.61 -0.21
N PHE A 350 -7.81 3.44 -0.76
CA PHE A 350 -7.09 4.55 -1.39
C PHE A 350 -7.82 5.07 -2.62
N PHE A 351 -8.34 4.17 -3.47
CA PHE A 351 -9.08 4.56 -4.66
C PHE A 351 -10.28 5.45 -4.31
N LEU A 352 -11.09 5.03 -3.35
CA LEU A 352 -12.28 5.77 -2.92
C LEU A 352 -11.92 7.05 -2.15
N TRP A 353 -10.81 7.05 -1.40
CA TRP A 353 -10.29 8.27 -0.79
C TRP A 353 -9.91 9.31 -1.85
N GLY A 354 -9.10 8.94 -2.84
CA GLY A 354 -8.74 9.85 -3.93
C GLY A 354 -9.96 10.28 -4.76
N LYS A 355 -10.91 9.35 -4.99
CA LYS A 355 -12.16 9.65 -5.69
C LYS A 355 -13.04 10.64 -4.92
N SER A 356 -13.09 10.53 -3.59
CA SER A 356 -13.79 11.53 -2.76
C SER A 356 -13.22 12.93 -2.94
N ILE A 357 -11.89 13.06 -3.03
CA ILE A 357 -11.22 14.34 -3.30
C ILE A 357 -11.56 14.86 -4.70
N ALA A 358 -11.53 13.99 -5.70
CA ALA A 358 -11.78 14.35 -7.09
C ALA A 358 -13.22 14.80 -7.33
N ASP A 359 -14.20 14.08 -6.79
CA ASP A 359 -15.62 14.28 -7.04
C ASP A 359 -16.28 15.25 -6.02
N GLY A 360 -15.67 15.42 -4.85
CA GLY A 360 -16.29 16.10 -3.70
C GLY A 360 -17.42 15.30 -3.05
N ILE A 361 -17.44 13.97 -3.24
CA ILE A 361 -18.48 13.05 -2.73
C ILE A 361 -17.87 12.16 -1.65
N ASP A 362 -18.63 11.90 -0.58
CA ASP A 362 -18.23 10.94 0.44
C ASP A 362 -18.54 9.50 -0.02
N TYR A 363 -17.51 8.66 -0.04
CA TYR A 363 -17.58 7.24 -0.39
C TYR A 363 -17.31 6.31 0.82
N THR A 364 -17.31 6.82 2.05
CA THR A 364 -16.96 6.02 3.24
C THR A 364 -17.91 4.84 3.45
N ASP A 365 -19.20 5.05 3.29
CA ASP A 365 -20.22 4.00 3.40
C ASP A 365 -20.06 2.91 2.34
N TYR A 366 -19.80 3.32 1.10
CA TYR A 366 -19.55 2.37 0.03
C TYR A 366 -18.27 1.56 0.26
N ASN A 367 -17.20 2.22 0.74
CA ASN A 367 -15.95 1.57 1.08
C ASN A 367 -16.13 0.58 2.26
N ALA A 368 -16.86 0.99 3.31
CA ALA A 368 -17.19 0.10 4.42
C ALA A 368 -17.91 -1.19 3.95
N ALA A 369 -18.83 -1.04 3.01
CA ALA A 369 -19.56 -2.16 2.45
C ALA A 369 -18.65 -3.10 1.61
N LEU A 370 -17.73 -2.55 0.82
CA LEU A 370 -16.74 -3.36 0.08
C LEU A 370 -15.82 -4.12 1.04
N LEU A 371 -15.30 -3.44 2.07
CA LEU A 371 -14.39 -4.03 3.05
C LEU A 371 -15.06 -5.14 3.88
N ALA A 372 -16.34 -4.99 4.22
CA ALA A 372 -17.08 -6.02 4.93
C ALA A 372 -17.13 -7.35 4.17
N ARG A 373 -17.06 -7.33 2.84
CA ARG A 373 -16.99 -8.55 2.01
C ARG A 373 -15.68 -9.31 2.23
N SER A 374 -14.58 -8.64 2.52
CA SER A 374 -13.27 -9.26 2.73
C SER A 374 -13.15 -10.00 4.06
N VAL A 375 -14.18 -9.95 4.92
CA VAL A 375 -14.15 -10.61 6.25
C VAL A 375 -14.53 -12.10 6.19
N GLY A 376 -14.85 -12.64 5.04
CA GLY A 376 -15.11 -14.09 4.90
C GLY A 376 -16.53 -14.53 5.22
N THR A 377 -17.43 -13.63 5.60
CA THR A 377 -18.80 -13.98 5.98
C THR A 377 -19.77 -13.98 4.82
N ALA A 378 -19.47 -13.22 3.79
CA ALA A 378 -20.33 -13.03 2.62
C ALA A 378 -19.98 -13.98 1.45
N ILE A 379 -18.79 -14.56 1.43
CA ILE A 379 -18.26 -15.29 0.27
C ILE A 379 -17.46 -16.51 0.77
N LYS A 380 -17.60 -17.65 0.08
CA LYS A 380 -16.83 -18.86 0.39
C LYS A 380 -15.38 -18.69 -0.09
N PRO A 381 -14.36 -19.12 0.69
CA PRO A 381 -12.97 -19.13 0.23
C PRO A 381 -12.81 -19.98 -1.04
N LYS A 382 -12.01 -19.53 -1.99
CA LYS A 382 -11.83 -20.18 -3.30
C LYS A 382 -11.12 -21.52 -3.24
N LYS A 383 -10.23 -21.69 -2.30
CA LYS A 383 -9.56 -22.96 -1.96
C LYS A 383 -9.07 -22.89 -0.52
N ALA A 384 -9.62 -23.74 0.30
CA ALA A 384 -8.98 -24.13 1.53
C ALA A 384 -7.69 -24.89 1.20
N LYS A 385 -6.54 -24.34 1.50
CA LYS A 385 -5.41 -25.19 1.87
C LYS A 385 -5.73 -25.71 3.26
N ALA A 386 -5.74 -27.04 3.43
CA ALA A 386 -6.23 -27.76 4.60
C ALA A 386 -5.40 -27.56 5.90
N ASP A 387 -4.74 -26.40 6.06
CA ASP A 387 -3.90 -26.08 7.18
C ASP A 387 -4.56 -25.04 8.09
N GLN A 388 -4.08 -24.92 9.30
CA GLN A 388 -4.47 -24.01 10.38
C GLN A 388 -4.93 -22.59 9.93
N ALA A 389 -4.48 -22.14 8.76
CA ALA A 389 -4.88 -20.89 8.09
C ALA A 389 -6.38 -20.81 7.77
N GLU A 390 -7.09 -21.94 7.69
CA GLU A 390 -8.50 -21.98 7.33
C GLU A 390 -9.42 -21.56 8.48
N ALA A 391 -9.08 -21.98 9.70
CA ALA A 391 -9.82 -21.59 10.89
C ALA A 391 -9.61 -20.09 11.23
N ASP A 392 -8.41 -19.57 10.94
CA ASP A 392 -8.08 -18.17 11.14
C ASP A 392 -8.63 -17.26 10.04
N ALA A 393 -8.97 -17.82 8.89
CA ALA A 393 -9.47 -17.06 7.74
C ALA A 393 -10.93 -16.64 7.92
N PHE A 394 -11.73 -17.44 8.59
CA PHE A 394 -13.16 -17.16 8.72
C PHE A 394 -13.42 -16.03 9.73
N GLY A 395 -14.03 -14.94 9.25
CA GLY A 395 -14.36 -13.80 10.10
C GLY A 395 -13.17 -12.87 10.40
N SER A 396 -12.16 -12.85 9.54
CA SER A 396 -11.05 -11.89 9.55
C SER A 396 -10.94 -11.14 8.23
N PHE A 397 -10.23 -10.01 8.20
CA PHE A 397 -9.97 -9.28 6.96
C PHE A 397 -8.96 -10.03 6.09
N HIS A 398 -9.35 -10.28 4.83
CA HIS A 398 -8.52 -11.00 3.86
C HIS A 398 -7.72 -10.07 2.97
N GLU A 399 -6.73 -10.67 2.32
CA GLU A 399 -5.77 -10.00 1.47
C GLU A 399 -6.42 -9.42 0.21
N TYR A 400 -7.19 -10.23 -0.53
CA TYR A 400 -7.86 -9.81 -1.75
C TYR A 400 -9.13 -10.62 -2.04
N ILE A 401 -9.90 -10.09 -2.99
CA ILE A 401 -11.11 -10.71 -3.56
C ILE A 401 -10.86 -10.89 -5.04
N THR A 402 -11.15 -12.08 -5.58
CA THR A 402 -11.02 -12.35 -7.02
C THR A 402 -12.19 -11.75 -7.79
N LEU A 403 -11.93 -11.32 -9.02
CA LEU A 403 -12.93 -10.71 -9.90
C LEU A 403 -13.08 -11.54 -11.20
N PRO A 404 -14.30 -11.66 -11.73
CA PRO A 404 -15.54 -11.03 -11.28
C PRO A 404 -16.31 -11.81 -10.22
N ASP A 405 -15.87 -13.03 -9.86
CA ASP A 405 -16.64 -13.97 -9.02
C ASP A 405 -16.75 -13.58 -7.54
N GLY A 406 -15.96 -12.61 -7.08
CA GLY A 406 -16.05 -12.04 -5.75
C GLY A 406 -15.60 -13.01 -4.63
N LEU A 407 -14.73 -13.97 -4.92
CA LEU A 407 -14.28 -14.95 -3.94
C LEU A 407 -13.11 -14.42 -3.11
N ILE A 408 -13.21 -14.62 -1.80
CA ILE A 408 -12.14 -14.24 -0.87
C ILE A 408 -10.92 -15.14 -1.09
N SER A 409 -9.73 -14.54 -1.04
CA SER A 409 -8.47 -15.24 -1.25
C SER A 409 -7.28 -14.55 -0.55
N GLY A 410 -6.13 -15.19 -0.57
CA GLY A 410 -4.91 -14.70 0.06
C GLY A 410 -4.87 -14.95 1.56
N SER A 411 -4.04 -14.19 2.27
CA SER A 411 -3.88 -14.29 3.72
C SER A 411 -5.12 -13.80 4.46
N GLY A 412 -5.57 -14.54 5.45
CA GLY A 412 -6.47 -14.02 6.49
C GLY A 412 -5.72 -13.11 7.46
N ARG A 413 -6.44 -12.37 8.30
CA ARG A 413 -5.90 -11.38 9.25
C ARG A 413 -4.88 -10.44 8.59
N GLN A 414 -5.20 -10.01 7.39
CA GLN A 414 -4.28 -9.19 6.60
C GLN A 414 -4.20 -7.79 7.17
N LEU A 415 -3.01 -7.36 7.57
CA LEU A 415 -2.79 -6.13 8.34
C LEU A 415 -3.31 -4.88 7.63
N TRP A 416 -2.97 -4.69 6.35
CA TRP A 416 -3.42 -3.51 5.61
C TRP A 416 -4.91 -3.53 5.26
N SER A 417 -5.53 -4.71 5.15
CA SER A 417 -6.98 -4.81 4.96
C SER A 417 -7.75 -4.45 6.23
N ALA A 418 -7.26 -4.89 7.39
CA ALA A 418 -7.79 -4.46 8.68
C ALA A 418 -7.59 -2.95 8.89
N ALA A 419 -6.39 -2.43 8.61
CA ALA A 419 -6.09 -1.00 8.69
C ALA A 419 -6.95 -0.17 7.73
N ALA A 420 -7.32 -0.70 6.57
CA ALA A 420 -8.24 -0.05 5.64
C ALA A 420 -9.62 0.19 6.27
N TYR A 421 -10.15 -0.77 7.03
CA TYR A 421 -11.41 -0.57 7.76
C TYR A 421 -11.29 0.47 8.87
N LEU A 422 -10.16 0.47 9.58
CA LEU A 422 -9.88 1.52 10.58
C LEU A 422 -9.86 2.91 9.91
N ASN A 423 -9.29 3.03 8.71
CA ASN A 423 -9.27 4.27 7.94
C ASN A 423 -10.68 4.75 7.58
N VAL A 424 -11.55 3.85 7.15
CA VAL A 424 -12.95 4.19 6.85
C VAL A 424 -13.64 4.77 8.08
N CYS A 425 -13.48 4.16 9.25
CA CYS A 425 -14.06 4.67 10.49
C CYS A 425 -13.50 6.05 10.88
N ILE A 426 -12.18 6.29 10.65
CA ILE A 426 -11.56 7.61 10.86
C ILE A 426 -12.18 8.64 9.92
N ARG A 427 -12.30 8.32 8.64
CA ARG A 427 -12.80 9.24 7.61
C ARG A 427 -14.30 9.52 7.73
N ALA A 428 -15.06 8.56 8.23
CA ALA A 428 -16.47 8.74 8.60
C ALA A 428 -16.66 9.60 9.87
N GLY A 429 -15.58 10.04 10.51
CA GLY A 429 -15.66 10.82 11.75
C GLY A 429 -16.10 10.01 12.97
N LEU A 430 -16.08 8.68 12.89
CA LEU A 430 -16.48 7.80 14.00
C LEU A 430 -15.38 7.62 15.05
N VAL A 431 -14.18 8.14 14.81
CA VAL A 431 -13.02 8.05 15.71
C VAL A 431 -12.52 9.45 16.02
N VAL A 432 -12.34 9.75 17.29
CA VAL A 432 -11.82 11.04 17.78
C VAL A 432 -10.32 10.97 18.11
#